data_f17822d49134219ef3df070ea7f0b64d
#
_entry.id   f17822d49134219ef3df070ea7f0b64d
#
_cell.length_a   1.000
_cell.length_b   1.000
_cell.length_c   1.000
_cell.angle_alpha   90.00
_cell.angle_beta   90.00
_cell.angle_gamma   90.00
#
_symmetry.space_group_name_H-M   'P 1'
#
loop_
_entity.id
_entity.type
_entity.pdbx_description
1 polymer ?
#
loop_
_entity_poly.entity_id
_entity_poly.type
_entity_poly.pdbx_seq_one_letter_code
_entity_poly.pdbx_strand_id
1 'polypeptide(L)'
;MSDEDVVEHVRAVARATVPEAVDGLGYGMPALRYRDRPLLSVMAAKNHIGLYPFSPAVVTAVADELDGYSFAKGTIRFTAARPLSDDLVRRIVRLRRDEIDAALGGPAS
;
A
#
# COMPACT_ATOMS: atom_id res chain seq x y z
N MET A 1 15.10 -11.53 7.08
CA MET A 1 14.90 -10.49 6.04
C MET A 1 15.13 -9.13 6.63
N SER A 2 15.85 -8.26 5.95
CA SER A 2 15.99 -6.87 6.38
C SER A 2 14.70 -6.10 6.12
N ASP A 3 14.55 -4.94 6.75
CA ASP A 3 13.42 -4.06 6.49
C ASP A 3 13.38 -3.66 5.00
N GLU A 4 14.53 -3.39 4.41
CA GLU A 4 14.60 -3.03 2.99
C GLU A 4 14.15 -4.17 2.08
N ASP A 5 14.50 -5.42 2.40
CA ASP A 5 14.03 -6.58 1.64
C ASP A 5 12.52 -6.70 1.71
N VAL A 6 11.94 -6.47 2.88
CA VAL A 6 10.48 -6.51 3.07
C VAL A 6 9.81 -5.40 2.29
N VAL A 7 10.35 -4.18 2.33
CA VAL A 7 9.84 -3.05 1.55
C VAL A 7 9.85 -3.37 0.07
N GLU A 8 10.95 -3.90 -0.46
CA GLU A 8 11.05 -4.24 -1.88
C GLU A 8 10.08 -5.37 -2.25
N HIS A 9 9.89 -6.34 -1.37
CA HIS A 9 8.93 -7.41 -1.60
C HIS A 9 7.50 -6.87 -1.70
N VAL A 10 7.11 -5.99 -0.79
CA VAL A 10 5.77 -5.38 -0.81
C VAL A 10 5.58 -4.58 -2.10
N ARG A 11 6.59 -3.81 -2.51
CA ARG A 11 6.53 -3.05 -3.75
C ARG A 11 6.38 -3.97 -4.97
N ALA A 12 7.09 -5.09 -4.97
CA ALA A 12 6.98 -6.07 -6.06
C ALA A 12 5.59 -6.69 -6.14
N VAL A 13 4.99 -7.02 -5.00
CA VAL A 13 3.61 -7.53 -4.95
C VAL A 13 2.63 -6.49 -5.48
N ALA A 14 2.80 -5.22 -5.09
CA ALA A 14 1.94 -4.13 -5.56
C ALA A 14 2.05 -3.94 -7.08
N ARG A 15 3.25 -3.96 -7.63
CA ARG A 15 3.46 -3.84 -9.08
C ARG A 15 2.87 -5.01 -9.85
N ALA A 16 2.99 -6.23 -9.31
CA ALA A 16 2.39 -7.40 -9.93
C ALA A 16 0.87 -7.32 -9.93
N THR A 17 0.29 -6.70 -8.90
CA THR A 17 -1.15 -6.54 -8.77
C THR A 17 -1.69 -5.44 -9.70
N VAL A 18 -0.94 -4.35 -9.85
CA VAL A 18 -1.30 -3.22 -10.73
C VAL A 18 -0.09 -2.92 -11.62
N PRO A 19 0.04 -3.67 -12.74
CA PRO A 19 1.22 -3.51 -13.61
C PRO A 19 1.37 -2.12 -14.24
N GLU A 20 0.29 -1.36 -14.31
CA GLU A 20 0.31 0.01 -14.84
C GLU A 20 0.92 1.01 -13.87
N ALA A 21 1.16 0.61 -12.62
CA ALA A 21 1.73 1.50 -11.61
C ALA A 21 3.17 1.89 -11.97
N VAL A 22 3.50 3.15 -11.73
CA VAL A 22 4.83 3.69 -12.00
C VAL A 22 5.42 4.33 -10.74
N ASP A 23 6.75 4.38 -10.67
CA ASP A 23 7.42 5.04 -9.57
C ASP A 23 7.24 6.56 -9.64
N GLY A 24 7.08 7.18 -8.49
CA GLY A 24 6.95 8.62 -8.39
C GLY A 24 6.89 9.05 -6.94
N LEU A 25 6.22 10.17 -6.68
CA LEU A 25 6.05 10.69 -5.33
C LEU A 25 4.56 10.79 -4.99
N GLY A 26 4.24 10.57 -3.70
CA GLY A 26 2.94 10.83 -3.12
C GLY A 26 3.13 11.53 -1.79
N TYR A 27 2.67 12.77 -1.68
CA TYR A 27 2.82 13.57 -0.46
C TYR A 27 4.27 13.65 0.02
N GLY A 28 5.21 13.79 -0.93
CA GLY A 28 6.64 13.90 -0.62
C GLY A 28 7.34 12.57 -0.34
N MET A 29 6.66 11.46 -0.41
CA MET A 29 7.22 10.12 -0.18
C MET A 29 7.41 9.38 -1.51
N PRO A 30 8.47 8.56 -1.63
CA PRO A 30 8.54 7.62 -2.75
C PRO A 30 7.29 6.74 -2.77
N ALA A 31 6.61 6.69 -3.90
CA ALA A 31 5.34 5.98 -4.00
C ALA A 31 5.18 5.36 -5.37
N LEU A 32 4.33 4.33 -5.45
CA LEU A 32 3.78 3.87 -6.71
C LEU A 32 2.59 4.75 -7.04
N ARG A 33 2.46 5.12 -8.31
CA ARG A 33 1.37 5.96 -8.80
C ARG A 33 0.58 5.22 -9.87
N TYR A 34 -0.70 5.48 -9.90
CA TYR A 34 -1.62 4.88 -10.86
C TYR A 34 -2.56 5.97 -11.38
N ARG A 35 -2.60 6.15 -12.70
CA ARG A 35 -3.44 7.19 -13.34
C ARG A 35 -3.21 8.57 -12.73
N ASP A 36 -1.94 8.90 -12.48
CA ASP A 36 -1.51 10.17 -11.86
C ASP A 36 -2.02 10.39 -10.44
N ARG A 37 -2.37 9.32 -9.73
CA ARG A 37 -2.76 9.36 -8.32
C ARG A 37 -1.83 8.48 -7.50
N PRO A 38 -1.54 8.84 -6.25
CA PRO A 38 -0.74 7.97 -5.40
C PRO A 38 -1.50 6.68 -5.09
N LEU A 39 -0.86 5.55 -5.33
CA LEU A 39 -1.44 4.23 -5.13
C LEU A 39 -1.00 3.64 -3.80
N LEU A 40 0.29 3.63 -3.54
CA LEU A 40 0.85 2.98 -2.37
C LEU A 40 2.25 3.51 -2.10
N SER A 41 2.56 3.74 -0.84
CA SER A 41 3.94 3.92 -0.38
C SER A 41 4.23 2.92 0.71
N VAL A 42 5.46 2.41 0.75
CA VAL A 42 5.93 1.56 1.83
C VAL A 42 7.34 2.02 2.17
N MET A 43 7.59 2.28 3.45
CA MET A 43 8.86 2.86 3.90
C MET A 43 9.30 2.26 5.21
N ALA A 44 10.59 1.96 5.32
CA ALA A 44 11.18 1.58 6.58
C ALA A 44 11.39 2.82 7.45
N ALA A 45 11.01 2.73 8.72
CA ALA A 45 11.29 3.72 9.74
C ALA A 45 12.17 3.09 10.81
N LYS A 46 12.49 3.83 11.86
CA LYS A 46 13.45 3.36 12.87
C LYS A 46 13.01 2.06 13.55
N ASN A 47 11.74 1.95 13.91
CA ASN A 47 11.22 0.82 14.70
C ASN A 47 10.10 0.06 14.02
N HIS A 48 9.77 0.39 12.77
CA HIS A 48 8.68 -0.26 12.05
C HIS A 48 8.79 0.00 10.55
N ILE A 49 7.94 -0.67 9.80
CA ILE A 49 7.73 -0.41 8.38
C ILE A 49 6.33 0.19 8.26
N GLY A 50 6.19 1.30 7.55
CA GLY A 50 4.90 1.94 7.31
C GLY A 50 4.41 1.66 5.90
N LEU A 51 3.13 1.29 5.79
CA LEU A 51 2.44 1.14 4.52
C LEU A 51 1.36 2.20 4.43
N TYR A 52 1.37 2.95 3.34
CA TYR A 52 0.49 4.12 3.16
C TYR A 52 -0.33 3.93 1.88
N PRO A 53 -1.59 3.47 2.00
CA PRO A 53 -2.46 3.32 0.82
C PRO A 53 -3.13 4.63 0.38
N PHE A 54 -2.81 5.74 1.03
CA PHE A 54 -3.34 7.08 0.72
C PHE A 54 -4.87 7.15 0.80
N SER A 55 -5.46 6.33 1.66
CA SER A 55 -6.91 6.28 1.82
C SER A 55 -7.29 5.72 3.19
N PRO A 56 -7.90 6.53 4.05
CA PRO A 56 -8.45 6.02 5.30
C PRO A 56 -9.52 4.95 5.08
N ALA A 57 -10.31 5.07 4.00
CA ALA A 57 -11.36 4.10 3.70
C ALA A 57 -10.77 2.71 3.40
N VAL A 58 -9.63 2.64 2.73
CA VAL A 58 -8.97 1.37 2.45
C VAL A 58 -8.48 0.71 3.74
N VAL A 59 -7.89 1.50 4.66
CA VAL A 59 -7.46 0.98 5.96
C VAL A 59 -8.66 0.44 6.74
N THR A 60 -9.75 1.18 6.76
CA THR A 60 -10.99 0.75 7.43
C THR A 60 -11.52 -0.56 6.82
N ALA A 61 -11.48 -0.67 5.51
CA ALA A 61 -11.99 -1.86 4.82
C ALA A 61 -11.24 -3.14 5.16
N VAL A 62 -9.95 -3.04 5.51
CA VAL A 62 -9.13 -4.20 5.88
C VAL A 62 -8.87 -4.29 7.38
N ALA A 63 -9.49 -3.46 8.18
CA ALA A 63 -9.23 -3.40 9.63
C ALA A 63 -9.39 -4.76 10.31
N ASP A 64 -10.32 -5.57 9.88
CA ASP A 64 -10.54 -6.91 10.44
C ASP A 64 -9.34 -7.85 10.21
N GLU A 65 -8.51 -7.55 9.22
CA GLU A 65 -7.33 -8.35 8.89
C GLU A 65 -6.06 -7.80 9.53
N LEU A 66 -6.18 -6.72 10.31
CA LEU A 66 -5.05 -6.04 10.95
C LEU A 66 -4.89 -6.38 12.42
N ASP A 67 -5.49 -7.48 12.86
CA ASP A 67 -5.38 -7.92 14.25
C ASP A 67 -3.90 -8.15 14.60
N GLY A 68 -3.45 -7.52 15.69
CA GLY A 68 -2.06 -7.57 16.10
C GLY A 68 -1.13 -6.58 15.40
N TYR A 69 -1.63 -5.78 14.45
CA TYR A 69 -0.86 -4.72 13.82
C TYR A 69 -1.33 -3.35 14.32
N SER A 70 -0.42 -2.39 14.31
CA SER A 70 -0.78 -1.00 14.61
C SER A 70 -1.27 -0.33 13.32
N PHE A 71 -2.37 0.38 13.40
CA PHE A 71 -2.85 1.15 12.26
C PHE A 71 -3.60 2.39 12.73
N ALA A 72 -3.64 3.37 11.85
CA ALA A 72 -4.34 4.62 12.06
C ALA A 72 -4.92 5.09 10.71
N LYS A 73 -5.49 6.27 10.65
CA LYS A 73 -6.01 6.84 9.40
C LYS A 73 -4.91 6.84 8.34
N GLY A 74 -5.11 6.06 7.29
CA GLY A 74 -4.22 6.08 6.14
C GLY A 74 -2.85 5.43 6.32
N THR A 75 -2.60 4.76 7.45
CA THR A 75 -1.30 4.15 7.73
C THR A 75 -1.45 2.80 8.41
N ILE A 76 -0.67 1.82 7.95
CA ILE A 76 -0.55 0.51 8.59
C ILE A 76 0.91 0.31 8.95
N ARG A 77 1.19 -0.11 10.19
CA ARG A 77 2.55 -0.34 10.68
C ARG A 77 2.77 -1.81 10.97
N PHE A 78 3.93 -2.31 10.55
CA PHE A 78 4.32 -3.69 10.80
C PHE A 78 5.83 -3.78 10.92
N THR A 79 6.36 -4.98 11.13
CA THR A 79 7.80 -5.21 11.25
C THR A 79 8.23 -6.33 10.31
N ALA A 80 9.53 -6.41 10.03
CA ALA A 80 10.08 -7.48 9.21
C ALA A 80 9.88 -8.85 9.87
N ALA A 81 9.85 -8.90 11.21
CA ALA A 81 9.59 -10.13 11.95
C ALA A 81 8.14 -10.61 11.81
N ARG A 82 7.22 -9.68 11.53
CA ARG A 82 5.80 -9.99 11.34
C ARG A 82 5.27 -9.21 10.15
N PRO A 83 5.63 -9.62 8.92
CA PRO A 83 5.22 -8.90 7.73
C PRO A 83 3.72 -9.11 7.44
N LEU A 84 3.17 -8.19 6.66
CA LEU A 84 1.82 -8.37 6.10
C LEU A 84 1.87 -9.50 5.08
N SER A 85 0.80 -10.29 5.00
CA SER A 85 0.71 -11.32 3.97
C SER A 85 0.62 -10.71 2.58
N ASP A 86 1.08 -11.43 1.58
CA ASP A 86 0.97 -10.99 0.20
C ASP A 86 -0.49 -10.79 -0.21
N ASP A 87 -1.38 -11.66 0.24
CA ASP A 87 -2.81 -11.54 -0.06
C ASP A 87 -3.40 -10.27 0.52
N LEU A 88 -3.00 -9.88 1.73
CA LEU A 88 -3.47 -8.63 2.32
C LEU A 88 -2.93 -7.42 1.56
N VAL A 89 -1.66 -7.46 1.16
CA VAL A 89 -1.07 -6.38 0.34
C VAL A 89 -1.83 -6.26 -0.99
N ARG A 90 -2.10 -7.39 -1.66
CA ARG A 90 -2.88 -7.40 -2.91
C ARG A 90 -4.26 -6.78 -2.72
N ARG A 91 -4.93 -7.15 -1.64
CA ARG A 91 -6.26 -6.62 -1.34
C ARG A 91 -6.24 -5.11 -1.12
N ILE A 92 -5.28 -4.61 -0.34
CA ILE A 92 -5.10 -3.18 -0.10
C ILE A 92 -4.89 -2.44 -1.42
N VAL A 93 -3.99 -2.94 -2.25
CA VAL A 93 -3.66 -2.31 -3.53
C VAL A 93 -4.86 -2.30 -4.47
N ARG A 94 -5.61 -3.40 -4.55
CA ARG A 94 -6.81 -3.49 -5.38
C ARG A 94 -7.89 -2.51 -4.92
N LEU A 95 -8.11 -2.43 -3.61
CA LEU A 95 -9.09 -1.49 -3.05
C LEU A 95 -8.73 -0.05 -3.39
N ARG A 96 -7.45 0.31 -3.24
CA ARG A 96 -7.01 1.66 -3.60
C ARG A 96 -7.13 1.92 -5.10
N ARG A 97 -6.74 0.96 -5.94
CA ARG A 97 -6.91 1.06 -7.40
C ARG A 97 -8.38 1.30 -7.76
N ASP A 98 -9.27 0.52 -7.19
CA ASP A 98 -10.70 0.62 -7.48
C ASP A 98 -11.25 1.98 -7.03
N GLU A 99 -10.77 2.51 -5.92
CA GLU A 99 -11.12 3.83 -5.43
C GLU A 99 -10.68 4.92 -6.41
N ILE A 100 -9.45 4.81 -6.92
CA ILE A 100 -8.95 5.76 -7.95
C ILE A 100 -9.78 5.64 -9.22
N ASP A 101 -10.06 4.44 -9.68
CA ASP A 101 -10.86 4.21 -10.88
C ASP A 101 -12.26 4.83 -10.72
N ALA A 102 -12.88 4.61 -9.58
CA ALA A 102 -14.22 5.17 -9.31
C ALA A 102 -14.20 6.71 -9.31
N ALA A 103 -13.15 7.31 -8.74
CA ALA A 103 -13.01 8.76 -8.70
C ALA A 103 -12.78 9.36 -10.10
N LEU A 104 -12.21 8.57 -11.02
CA LEU A 104 -11.91 9.01 -12.39
C LEU A 104 -12.96 8.56 -13.41
N GLY A 105 -14.11 8.08 -12.94
CA GLY A 105 -15.23 7.72 -13.82
C GLY A 105 -15.25 6.29 -14.31
N GLY A 106 -14.42 5.41 -13.73
CA GLY A 106 -14.41 4.00 -14.03
C GLY A 106 -13.03 3.45 -14.37
N PRO A 107 -12.93 2.12 -14.64
CA PRO A 107 -11.65 1.47 -14.89
C PRO A 107 -10.90 2.07 -16.06
N ALA A 108 -9.56 1.96 -16.03
CA ALA A 108 -8.72 2.28 -17.17
C ALA A 108 -9.02 1.30 -18.30
N SER A 109 -9.21 1.83 -19.49
CA SER A 109 -9.51 1.01 -20.66
C SER A 109 -8.28 0.81 -21.52
#